data_5e23ab880a7fee2d1276836b80248a29
#
_entry.id   5e23ab880a7fee2d1276836b80248a29
#
_cell.length_a   1.000
_cell.length_b   1.000
_cell.length_c   1.000
_cell.angle_alpha   90.00
_cell.angle_beta   90.00
_cell.angle_gamma   90.00
#
_symmetry.space_group_name_H-M   'P 1'
#
loop_
_entity.id
_entity.type
_entity.pdbx_description
1 polymer ?
#
loop_
_entity_poly.entity_id
_entity_poly.type
_entity_poly.pdbx_seq_one_letter_code
_entity_poly.pdbx_strand_id
1 'polypeptide(L)'
;MRFDLVDLQLFIAVADQRSITRGAERSHLALASASARIKGLEDALGVALLKRGRRGVELTAAGESLLDHARVVIHQIDAMRGDLAGFASGVRASVHFLANTSGLSEHLPKALAGFLREHRDVAIDIEERESTDIAAAITAGAADLGFAAEHALPDHIERFVFSEDRLTLVTSKRGPFAGRRQIDFHEAGACEFVGLTSATALQVHISKHAARLGMRPHFRARLRDFDAICQMVAADVGVALVPEAAARRCAKLMPLAMVRLRDAFANRRLVICARSFKTLSRPAKMLVEHLRAEAV
;
A
#
# COMPACT_ATOMS: atom_id res chain seq x y z
N MET A 1 33.16 9.62 -2.85
CA MET A 1 31.73 9.62 -3.18
C MET A 1 31.16 10.99 -2.79
N ARG A 2 30.64 11.76 -3.76
CA ARG A 2 30.12 13.12 -3.47
C ARG A 2 28.65 13.21 -3.83
N PHE A 3 27.79 12.63 -3.03
CA PHE A 3 26.34 12.88 -3.03
C PHE A 3 25.87 13.00 -1.57
N ASP A 4 24.75 13.66 -1.35
CA ASP A 4 24.20 13.94 -0.03
C ASP A 4 22.79 13.38 0.15
N LEU A 5 22.19 13.60 1.33
CA LEU A 5 20.84 13.12 1.63
C LEU A 5 19.77 13.79 0.76
N VAL A 6 20.00 15.01 0.33
CA VAL A 6 19.06 15.73 -0.54
C VAL A 6 19.02 15.05 -1.92
N ASP A 7 20.15 14.53 -2.39
CA ASP A 7 20.22 13.78 -3.65
C ASP A 7 19.42 12.47 -3.56
N LEU A 8 19.52 11.76 -2.43
CA LEU A 8 18.73 10.53 -2.20
C LEU A 8 17.24 10.83 -2.09
N GLN A 9 16.84 11.86 -1.34
CA GLN A 9 15.44 12.28 -1.23
C GLN A 9 14.86 12.71 -2.58
N LEU A 10 15.62 13.49 -3.36
CA LEU A 10 15.23 13.87 -4.71
C LEU A 10 15.08 12.64 -5.62
N PHE A 11 16.04 11.70 -5.56
CA PHE A 11 16.00 10.50 -6.38
C PHE A 11 14.75 9.66 -6.06
N ILE A 12 14.41 9.47 -4.78
CA ILE A 12 13.18 8.81 -4.33
C ILE A 12 11.95 9.54 -4.90
N ALA A 13 11.88 10.87 -4.76
CA ALA A 13 10.76 11.66 -5.27
C ALA A 13 10.59 11.55 -6.80
N VAL A 14 11.69 11.53 -7.56
CA VAL A 14 11.69 11.36 -9.02
C VAL A 14 11.22 9.95 -9.39
N ALA A 15 11.68 8.93 -8.70
CA ALA A 15 11.30 7.53 -8.91
C ALA A 15 9.80 7.31 -8.68
N ASP A 16 9.27 7.78 -7.54
CA ASP A 16 7.86 7.66 -7.16
C ASP A 16 6.94 8.39 -8.16
N GLN A 17 7.35 9.57 -8.63
CA GLN A 17 6.58 10.38 -9.58
C GLN A 17 6.79 9.98 -11.05
N ARG A 18 7.76 9.11 -11.34
CA ARG A 18 8.21 8.78 -12.71
C ARG A 18 8.44 10.03 -13.57
N SER A 19 8.89 11.13 -12.94
CA SER A 19 9.04 12.43 -13.55
C SER A 19 10.03 13.29 -12.77
N ILE A 20 11.07 13.81 -13.45
CA ILE A 20 12.03 14.72 -12.82
C ILE A 20 11.34 16.03 -12.43
N THR A 21 10.42 16.54 -13.26
CA THR A 21 9.69 17.79 -12.96
C THR A 21 8.86 17.67 -11.69
N ARG A 22 8.02 16.61 -11.59
CA ARG A 22 7.19 16.39 -10.39
C ARG A 22 8.02 16.01 -9.17
N GLY A 23 9.12 15.28 -9.35
CA GLY A 23 10.07 15.00 -8.27
C GLY A 23 10.74 16.28 -7.75
N ALA A 24 11.12 17.20 -8.64
CA ALA A 24 11.68 18.49 -8.27
C ALA A 24 10.68 19.34 -7.47
N GLU A 25 9.43 19.43 -7.92
CA GLU A 25 8.35 20.15 -7.23
C GLU A 25 8.14 19.57 -5.82
N ARG A 26 8.07 18.25 -5.68
CA ARG A 26 7.92 17.58 -4.38
C ARG A 26 9.11 17.80 -3.45
N SER A 27 10.31 17.99 -4.02
CA SER A 27 11.55 18.28 -3.28
C SER A 27 11.82 19.78 -3.11
N HIS A 28 10.88 20.64 -3.50
CA HIS A 28 11.02 22.10 -3.47
C HIS A 28 12.28 22.62 -4.20
N LEU A 29 12.63 22.00 -5.33
CA LEU A 29 13.79 22.34 -6.15
C LEU A 29 13.37 22.85 -7.53
N ALA A 30 14.16 23.78 -8.10
CA ALA A 30 14.02 24.13 -9.50
C ALA A 30 14.40 22.93 -10.40
N LEU A 31 13.71 22.75 -11.53
CA LEU A 31 13.92 21.63 -12.44
C LEU A 31 15.38 21.50 -12.91
N ALA A 32 16.02 22.62 -13.22
CA ALA A 32 17.44 22.64 -13.64
C ALA A 32 18.36 22.10 -12.54
N SER A 33 18.13 22.50 -11.28
CA SER A 33 18.88 22.04 -10.12
C SER A 33 18.64 20.55 -9.87
N ALA A 34 17.38 20.08 -9.93
CA ALA A 34 17.04 18.68 -9.77
C ALA A 34 17.70 17.82 -10.86
N SER A 35 17.63 18.23 -12.13
CA SER A 35 18.30 17.52 -13.22
C SER A 35 19.82 17.44 -13.04
N ALA A 36 20.45 18.54 -12.59
CA ALA A 36 21.90 18.57 -12.32
C ALA A 36 22.27 17.64 -11.15
N ARG A 37 21.48 17.61 -10.06
CA ARG A 37 21.71 16.73 -8.92
C ARG A 37 21.56 15.24 -9.29
N ILE A 38 20.52 14.88 -10.04
CA ILE A 38 20.35 13.49 -10.52
C ILE A 38 21.55 13.09 -11.39
N LYS A 39 21.98 13.94 -12.32
CA LYS A 39 23.16 13.68 -13.13
C LYS A 39 24.43 13.56 -12.28
N GLY A 40 24.63 14.44 -11.31
CA GLY A 40 25.74 14.36 -10.37
C GLY A 40 25.75 13.06 -9.55
N LEU A 41 24.57 12.55 -9.18
CA LEU A 41 24.43 11.27 -8.49
C LEU A 41 24.82 10.09 -9.42
N GLU A 42 24.37 10.09 -10.69
CA GLU A 42 24.76 9.11 -11.70
C GLU A 42 26.28 9.14 -11.96
N ASP A 43 26.85 10.34 -12.11
CA ASP A 43 28.30 10.54 -12.32
C ASP A 43 29.10 10.05 -11.09
N ALA A 44 28.64 10.33 -9.88
CA ALA A 44 29.31 9.89 -8.63
C ALA A 44 29.28 8.37 -8.42
N LEU A 45 28.25 7.69 -8.92
CA LEU A 45 28.08 6.25 -8.84
C LEU A 45 28.63 5.52 -10.09
N GLY A 46 28.91 6.24 -11.17
CA GLY A 46 29.43 5.71 -12.41
C GLY A 46 28.42 4.87 -13.21
N VAL A 47 27.12 4.99 -12.91
CA VAL A 47 26.06 4.22 -13.56
C VAL A 47 24.82 5.08 -13.81
N ALA A 48 24.12 4.83 -14.92
CA ALA A 48 22.84 5.45 -15.18
C ALA A 48 21.77 4.85 -14.28
N LEU A 49 21.01 5.68 -13.59
CA LEU A 49 19.93 5.30 -12.68
C LEU A 49 18.56 5.42 -13.34
N LEU A 50 18.44 6.34 -14.32
CA LEU A 50 17.20 6.67 -15.01
C LEU A 50 17.33 6.46 -16.51
N LYS A 51 16.29 5.87 -17.11
CA LYS A 51 16.04 5.89 -18.56
C LYS A 51 15.04 6.99 -18.86
N ARG A 52 15.43 7.96 -19.68
CA ARG A 52 14.55 9.07 -20.13
C ARG A 52 13.77 8.64 -21.36
N GLY A 53 12.46 8.76 -21.32
CA GLY A 53 11.56 8.43 -22.42
C GLY A 53 10.51 9.51 -22.67
N ARG A 54 9.74 9.35 -23.76
CA ARG A 54 8.68 10.31 -24.12
C ARG A 54 7.56 10.40 -23.08
N ARG A 55 7.42 9.41 -22.18
CA ARG A 55 6.36 9.33 -21.15
C ARG A 55 6.88 9.65 -19.75
N GLY A 56 8.12 10.15 -19.62
CA GLY A 56 8.73 10.44 -18.33
C GLY A 56 10.04 9.70 -18.11
N VAL A 57 10.30 9.25 -16.89
CA VAL A 57 11.51 8.50 -16.55
C VAL A 57 11.12 7.10 -16.01
N GLU A 58 11.98 6.14 -16.34
CA GLU A 58 11.93 4.76 -15.81
C GLU A 58 13.25 4.47 -15.09
N LEU A 59 13.20 3.63 -14.06
CA LEU A 59 14.41 3.18 -13.37
C LEU A 59 15.18 2.19 -14.23
N THR A 60 16.51 2.22 -14.14
CA THR A 60 17.38 1.11 -14.55
C THR A 60 17.41 0.07 -13.43
N ALA A 61 17.99 -1.11 -13.67
CA ALA A 61 18.23 -2.08 -12.60
C ALA A 61 19.11 -1.50 -11.46
N ALA A 62 20.12 -0.66 -11.82
CA ALA A 62 20.90 0.07 -10.83
C ALA A 62 20.07 1.13 -10.09
N GLY A 63 19.13 1.79 -10.78
CA GLY A 63 18.19 2.74 -10.19
C GLY A 63 17.24 2.06 -9.19
N GLU A 64 16.72 0.88 -9.50
CA GLU A 64 15.89 0.10 -8.58
C GLU A 64 16.67 -0.27 -7.32
N SER A 65 17.89 -0.81 -7.48
CA SER A 65 18.77 -1.12 -6.36
C SER A 65 19.09 0.10 -5.49
N LEU A 66 19.42 1.25 -6.12
CA LEU A 66 19.66 2.48 -5.36
C LEU A 66 18.40 2.95 -4.64
N LEU A 67 17.21 2.84 -5.25
CA LEU A 67 15.95 3.26 -4.62
C LEU A 67 15.70 2.51 -3.32
N ASP A 68 15.91 1.19 -3.32
CA ASP A 68 15.76 0.37 -2.13
C ASP A 68 16.73 0.81 -1.02
N HIS A 69 18.02 0.99 -1.34
CA HIS A 69 19.00 1.46 -0.37
C HIS A 69 18.74 2.89 0.09
N ALA A 70 18.34 3.79 -0.81
CA ALA A 70 18.05 5.18 -0.47
C ALA A 70 16.90 5.29 0.53
N ARG A 71 15.83 4.49 0.33
CA ARG A 71 14.70 4.43 1.26
C ARG A 71 15.14 3.97 2.66
N VAL A 72 15.99 2.95 2.74
CA VAL A 72 16.54 2.46 4.03
C VAL A 72 17.34 3.56 4.73
N VAL A 73 18.22 4.25 4.00
CA VAL A 73 19.07 5.33 4.58
C VAL A 73 18.19 6.48 5.09
N ILE A 74 17.25 6.96 4.28
CA ILE A 74 16.36 8.05 4.70
C ILE A 74 15.53 7.63 5.90
N HIS A 75 14.94 6.43 5.88
CA HIS A 75 14.19 5.90 7.00
C HIS A 75 15.02 5.83 8.30
N GLN A 76 16.27 5.37 8.26
CA GLN A 76 17.15 5.33 9.43
C GLN A 76 17.45 6.73 9.99
N ILE A 77 17.57 7.73 9.13
CA ILE A 77 17.74 9.12 9.57
C ILE A 77 16.48 9.65 10.24
N ASP A 78 15.31 9.33 9.70
CA ASP A 78 14.04 9.76 10.30
C ASP A 78 13.77 9.02 11.63
N ALA A 79 14.11 7.74 11.73
CA ALA A 79 14.09 6.99 12.98
C ALA A 79 15.03 7.64 14.05
N MET A 80 16.28 7.95 13.67
CA MET A 80 17.23 8.64 14.53
C MET A 80 16.67 10.00 15.01
N ARG A 81 16.07 10.78 14.10
CA ARG A 81 15.43 12.06 14.46
C ARG A 81 14.26 11.84 15.42
N GLY A 82 13.44 10.79 15.18
CA GLY A 82 12.34 10.42 16.06
C GLY A 82 12.79 10.06 17.48
N ASP A 83 13.87 9.27 17.58
CA ASP A 83 14.44 8.91 18.89
C ASP A 83 15.00 10.14 19.65
N LEU A 84 15.61 11.07 18.91
CA LEU A 84 16.16 12.31 19.45
C LEU A 84 15.08 13.38 19.74
N ALA A 85 13.91 13.29 19.12
CA ALA A 85 12.81 14.23 19.31
C ALA A 85 12.32 14.29 20.75
N GLY A 86 12.43 13.17 21.49
CA GLY A 86 12.12 13.11 22.92
C GLY A 86 13.03 13.96 23.81
N PHE A 87 14.19 14.39 23.29
CA PHE A 87 15.16 15.25 24.01
C PHE A 87 15.07 16.73 23.57
N ALA A 88 14.37 17.03 22.47
CA ALA A 88 14.24 18.39 21.94
C ALA A 88 12.76 18.78 21.88
N SER A 89 12.39 19.89 22.54
CA SER A 89 11.02 20.43 22.47
C SER A 89 10.66 20.85 21.06
N GLY A 90 9.54 20.30 20.52
CA GLY A 90 8.95 20.77 19.25
C GLY A 90 9.19 19.93 18.00
N VAL A 91 9.96 18.85 18.08
CA VAL A 91 10.11 17.90 16.96
C VAL A 91 9.04 16.81 17.09
N ARG A 92 8.19 16.64 16.05
CA ARG A 92 7.22 15.53 15.98
C ARG A 92 7.95 14.25 15.61
N ALA A 93 7.75 13.22 16.41
CA ALA A 93 8.20 11.88 16.04
C ALA A 93 7.34 11.34 14.89
N SER A 94 7.95 10.72 13.89
CA SER A 94 7.25 10.13 12.76
C SER A 94 7.37 8.61 12.78
N VAL A 95 6.27 7.91 12.46
CA VAL A 95 6.24 6.46 12.25
C VAL A 95 5.95 6.20 10.78
N HIS A 96 6.87 5.51 10.10
CA HIS A 96 6.66 5.11 8.70
C HIS A 96 5.94 3.76 8.65
N PHE A 97 4.71 3.77 8.11
CA PHE A 97 3.79 2.65 8.11
C PHE A 97 3.37 2.28 6.69
N LEU A 98 3.64 1.07 6.25
CA LEU A 98 3.20 0.56 4.95
C LEU A 98 1.94 -0.28 5.12
N ALA A 99 0.94 -0.07 4.28
CA ALA A 99 -0.31 -0.83 4.36
C ALA A 99 -0.82 -1.26 2.99
N ASN A 100 -1.47 -2.42 2.93
CA ASN A 100 -2.18 -2.82 1.73
C ASN A 100 -3.51 -2.06 1.58
N THR A 101 -4.14 -2.15 0.40
CA THR A 101 -5.38 -1.44 0.08
C THR A 101 -6.49 -1.67 1.11
N SER A 102 -6.70 -2.91 1.56
CA SER A 102 -7.74 -3.24 2.56
C SER A 102 -7.43 -2.60 3.92
N GLY A 103 -6.15 -2.59 4.31
CA GLY A 103 -5.71 -1.93 5.54
C GLY A 103 -6.05 -0.45 5.54
N LEU A 104 -5.66 0.25 4.47
CA LEU A 104 -5.89 1.68 4.33
C LEU A 104 -7.37 2.06 4.28
N SER A 105 -8.18 1.26 3.59
CA SER A 105 -9.58 1.62 3.34
C SER A 105 -10.52 1.21 4.48
N GLU A 106 -10.30 0.05 5.10
CA GLU A 106 -11.33 -0.55 5.95
C GLU A 106 -10.87 -0.81 7.41
N HIS A 107 -9.58 -1.04 7.66
CA HIS A 107 -9.15 -1.55 8.96
C HIS A 107 -8.40 -0.51 9.82
N LEU A 108 -7.46 0.23 9.23
CA LEU A 108 -6.58 1.12 9.98
C LEU A 108 -7.18 2.49 10.32
N PRO A 109 -8.04 3.14 9.50
CA PRO A 109 -8.40 4.54 9.71
C PRO A 109 -8.97 4.83 11.10
N LYS A 110 -9.85 3.95 11.61
CA LYS A 110 -10.47 4.11 12.93
C LYS A 110 -9.43 3.98 14.05
N ALA A 111 -8.60 2.95 14.01
CA ALA A 111 -7.56 2.69 15.02
C ALA A 111 -6.52 3.82 15.02
N LEU A 112 -6.05 4.25 13.84
CA LEU A 112 -5.09 5.36 13.74
C LEU A 112 -5.68 6.69 14.20
N ALA A 113 -6.95 6.97 13.91
CA ALA A 113 -7.61 8.17 14.42
C ALA A 113 -7.71 8.19 15.93
N GLY A 114 -7.96 7.05 16.58
CA GLY A 114 -7.91 6.87 18.04
C GLY A 114 -6.53 7.23 18.60
N PHE A 115 -5.50 6.61 18.07
CA PHE A 115 -4.11 6.83 18.47
C PHE A 115 -3.67 8.29 18.32
N LEU A 116 -3.86 8.88 17.14
CA LEU A 116 -3.41 10.25 16.84
C LEU A 116 -4.13 11.34 17.66
N ARG A 117 -5.34 11.07 18.11
CA ARG A 117 -6.08 11.97 19.00
C ARG A 117 -5.44 12.04 20.39
N GLU A 118 -4.87 10.91 20.87
CA GLU A 118 -4.23 10.81 22.18
C GLU A 118 -2.76 11.23 22.14
N HIS A 119 -2.09 11.08 21.00
CA HIS A 119 -0.66 11.34 20.80
C HIS A 119 -0.42 12.44 19.76
N ARG A 120 -0.64 13.69 20.16
CA ARG A 120 -0.57 14.88 19.27
C ARG A 120 0.85 15.22 18.79
N ASP A 121 1.86 14.71 19.45
CA ASP A 121 3.29 14.85 19.15
C ASP A 121 3.80 13.78 18.16
N VAL A 122 2.96 12.81 17.78
CA VAL A 122 3.30 11.75 16.83
C VAL A 122 2.65 12.04 15.48
N ALA A 123 3.42 11.84 14.40
CA ALA A 123 2.94 11.78 13.03
C ALA A 123 3.04 10.35 12.50
N ILE A 124 2.15 9.95 11.62
CA ILE A 124 2.23 8.67 10.90
C ILE A 124 2.26 8.98 9.43
N ASP A 125 3.34 8.58 8.76
CA ASP A 125 3.44 8.58 7.31
C ASP A 125 3.04 7.21 6.81
N ILE A 126 1.89 7.14 6.13
CA ILE A 126 1.34 5.86 5.69
C ILE A 126 1.29 5.78 4.16
N GLU A 127 1.85 4.71 3.62
CA GLU A 127 1.96 4.48 2.18
C GLU A 127 1.30 3.16 1.78
N GLU A 128 0.57 3.18 0.64
CA GLU A 128 0.00 1.96 0.07
C GLU A 128 1.05 1.15 -0.68
N ARG A 129 1.18 -0.14 -0.31
CA ARG A 129 2.05 -1.12 -0.98
C ARG A 129 1.37 -2.48 -1.10
N GLU A 130 1.81 -3.31 -2.05
CA GLU A 130 1.46 -4.73 -2.09
C GLU A 130 2.08 -5.47 -0.89
N SER A 131 1.41 -6.51 -0.36
CA SER A 131 1.89 -7.24 0.83
C SER A 131 3.29 -7.83 0.65
N THR A 132 3.67 -8.25 -0.55
CA THR A 132 5.03 -8.72 -0.87
C THR A 132 6.07 -7.60 -0.78
N ASP A 133 5.71 -6.40 -1.23
CA ASP A 133 6.60 -5.24 -1.19
C ASP A 133 6.73 -4.71 0.25
N ILE A 134 5.64 -4.80 1.05
CA ILE A 134 5.67 -4.52 2.49
C ILE A 134 6.65 -5.47 3.17
N ALA A 135 6.57 -6.78 2.88
CA ALA A 135 7.47 -7.77 3.45
C ALA A 135 8.95 -7.47 3.12
N ALA A 136 9.24 -7.11 1.87
CA ALA A 136 10.58 -6.73 1.44
C ALA A 136 11.07 -5.46 2.15
N ALA A 137 10.24 -4.41 2.23
CA ALA A 137 10.59 -3.15 2.88
C ALA A 137 10.83 -3.32 4.39
N ILE A 138 9.98 -4.08 5.10
CA ILE A 138 10.16 -4.40 6.53
C ILE A 138 11.44 -5.20 6.74
N THR A 139 11.73 -6.21 5.91
CA THR A 139 12.97 -6.98 5.99
C THR A 139 14.20 -6.09 5.82
N ALA A 140 14.17 -5.17 4.86
CA ALA A 140 15.24 -4.21 4.58
C ALA A 140 15.35 -3.12 5.66
N GLY A 141 14.34 -2.90 6.52
CA GLY A 141 14.30 -1.81 7.49
C GLY A 141 14.00 -0.45 6.85
N ALA A 142 13.25 -0.45 5.75
CA ALA A 142 12.80 0.77 5.05
C ALA A 142 11.45 1.30 5.56
N ALA A 143 10.84 0.64 6.53
CA ALA A 143 9.65 1.09 7.25
C ALA A 143 9.65 0.51 8.66
N ASP A 144 8.97 1.19 9.59
CA ASP A 144 8.82 0.74 10.98
C ASP A 144 7.83 -0.41 11.09
N LEU A 145 6.66 -0.22 10.49
CA LEU A 145 5.52 -1.12 10.58
C LEU A 145 4.93 -1.45 9.21
N GLY A 146 4.36 -2.64 9.11
CA GLY A 146 3.60 -3.08 7.96
C GLY A 146 2.22 -3.61 8.34
N PHE A 147 1.22 -3.37 7.48
CA PHE A 147 -0.08 -4.01 7.50
C PHE A 147 -0.23 -4.84 6.22
N ALA A 148 -0.10 -6.13 6.34
CA ALA A 148 0.03 -7.02 5.19
C ALA A 148 -0.82 -8.30 5.34
N ALA A 149 -1.04 -8.99 4.23
CA ALA A 149 -1.57 -10.34 4.26
C ALA A 149 -0.51 -11.31 4.81
N GLU A 150 -0.86 -12.11 5.82
CA GLU A 150 0.07 -12.98 6.55
C GLU A 150 0.89 -13.90 5.65
N HIS A 151 0.24 -14.48 4.63
CA HIS A 151 0.88 -15.43 3.71
C HIS A 151 1.98 -14.82 2.82
N ALA A 152 2.08 -13.49 2.77
CA ALA A 152 3.13 -12.81 2.02
C ALA A 152 4.39 -12.55 2.85
N LEU A 153 4.34 -12.79 4.16
CA LEU A 153 5.44 -12.49 5.07
C LEU A 153 6.34 -13.70 5.28
N PRO A 154 7.68 -13.55 5.19
CA PRO A 154 8.62 -14.58 5.59
C PRO A 154 8.59 -14.80 7.12
N ASP A 155 9.04 -15.98 7.55
CA ASP A 155 8.92 -16.41 8.95
C ASP A 155 9.71 -15.56 9.96
N HIS A 156 10.79 -14.94 9.53
CA HIS A 156 11.66 -14.11 10.38
C HIS A 156 11.08 -12.73 10.72
N ILE A 157 9.97 -12.31 10.09
CA ILE A 157 9.28 -11.05 10.42
C ILE A 157 8.33 -11.30 11.59
N GLU A 158 8.51 -10.52 12.67
CA GLU A 158 7.59 -10.54 13.81
C GLU A 158 6.22 -10.00 13.38
N ARG A 159 5.15 -10.67 13.80
CA ARG A 159 3.78 -10.28 13.42
C ARG A 159 2.76 -10.67 14.47
N PHE A 160 1.61 -9.99 14.43
CA PHE A 160 0.39 -10.44 15.13
C PHE A 160 -0.83 -10.21 14.22
N VAL A 161 -1.85 -11.06 14.38
CA VAL A 161 -3.09 -10.94 13.62
C VAL A 161 -3.83 -9.71 14.09
N PHE A 162 -4.21 -8.85 13.14
CA PHE A 162 -5.03 -7.68 13.41
C PHE A 162 -6.50 -7.95 13.04
N SER A 163 -6.76 -8.53 11.89
CA SER A 163 -8.11 -8.90 11.48
C SER A 163 -8.14 -10.02 10.43
N GLU A 164 -9.28 -10.69 10.34
CA GLU A 164 -9.59 -11.50 9.17
C GLU A 164 -10.20 -10.61 8.08
N ASP A 165 -9.69 -10.74 6.86
CA ASP A 165 -10.20 -10.04 5.69
C ASP A 165 -10.64 -11.06 4.63
N ARG A 166 -11.88 -10.96 4.23
CA ARG A 166 -12.45 -11.82 3.20
C ARG A 166 -12.82 -10.98 1.99
N LEU A 167 -12.42 -11.45 0.80
CA LEU A 167 -12.95 -10.91 -0.45
C LEU A 167 -14.30 -11.54 -0.74
N THR A 168 -15.22 -10.72 -1.19
CA THR A 168 -16.55 -11.15 -1.63
C THR A 168 -16.82 -10.59 -3.02
N LEU A 169 -17.58 -11.33 -3.82
CA LEU A 169 -18.10 -10.81 -5.06
C LEU A 169 -19.35 -10.00 -4.74
N VAL A 170 -19.40 -8.78 -5.28
CA VAL A 170 -20.62 -7.95 -5.26
C VAL A 170 -21.23 -7.89 -6.64
N THR A 171 -22.57 -7.95 -6.67
CA THR A 171 -23.38 -7.83 -7.89
C THR A 171 -24.62 -6.98 -7.57
N SER A 172 -25.29 -6.43 -8.58
CA SER A 172 -26.59 -5.79 -8.35
C SER A 172 -27.62 -6.83 -7.86
N LYS A 173 -28.68 -6.40 -7.19
CA LYS A 173 -29.78 -7.31 -6.78
C LYS A 173 -30.48 -8.01 -7.95
N ARG A 174 -30.24 -7.55 -9.19
CA ARG A 174 -30.76 -8.15 -10.44
C ARG A 174 -29.65 -8.84 -11.25
N GLY A 175 -28.42 -8.79 -10.77
CA GLY A 175 -27.24 -9.31 -11.47
C GLY A 175 -27.17 -10.84 -11.47
N PRO A 176 -26.19 -11.39 -12.18
CA PRO A 176 -26.14 -12.83 -12.52
C PRO A 176 -26.04 -13.76 -11.30
N PHE A 177 -25.57 -13.28 -10.15
CA PHE A 177 -25.38 -14.08 -8.95
C PHE A 177 -26.23 -13.65 -7.76
N ALA A 178 -27.22 -12.75 -7.96
CA ALA A 178 -27.99 -12.13 -6.87
C ALA A 178 -28.69 -13.13 -5.92
N GLY A 179 -29.06 -14.32 -6.41
CA GLY A 179 -29.69 -15.40 -5.62
C GLY A 179 -28.69 -16.42 -5.05
N ARG A 180 -27.39 -16.29 -5.34
CA ARG A 180 -26.37 -17.24 -4.92
C ARG A 180 -25.75 -16.83 -3.57
N ARG A 181 -25.59 -17.80 -2.67
CA ARG A 181 -24.88 -17.57 -1.41
C ARG A 181 -23.36 -17.61 -1.57
N GLN A 182 -22.89 -18.47 -2.49
CA GLN A 182 -21.47 -18.68 -2.74
C GLN A 182 -21.22 -19.15 -4.16
N ILE A 183 -20.05 -18.82 -4.70
CA ILE A 183 -19.55 -19.27 -6.00
C ILE A 183 -18.04 -19.53 -5.92
N ASP A 184 -17.50 -20.20 -6.93
CA ASP A 184 -16.07 -20.18 -7.23
C ASP A 184 -15.77 -18.99 -8.14
N PHE A 185 -14.61 -18.38 -8.01
CA PHE A 185 -14.25 -17.17 -8.77
C PHE A 185 -14.32 -17.40 -10.29
N HIS A 186 -13.94 -18.59 -10.76
CA HIS A 186 -13.97 -18.92 -12.17
C HIS A 186 -15.39 -18.85 -12.77
N GLU A 187 -16.45 -19.09 -12.00
CA GLU A 187 -17.84 -18.98 -12.46
C GLU A 187 -18.19 -17.56 -12.92
N ALA A 188 -17.50 -16.54 -12.39
CA ALA A 188 -17.66 -15.16 -12.81
C ALA A 188 -16.85 -14.79 -14.07
N GLY A 189 -16.11 -15.73 -14.66
CA GLY A 189 -15.19 -15.46 -15.77
C GLY A 189 -15.81 -14.85 -17.02
N ALA A 190 -17.10 -15.12 -17.27
CA ALA A 190 -17.84 -14.54 -18.39
C ALA A 190 -18.50 -13.18 -18.08
N CYS A 191 -18.40 -12.69 -16.83
CA CYS A 191 -19.00 -11.43 -16.43
C CYS A 191 -18.11 -10.23 -16.80
N GLU A 192 -18.77 -9.10 -16.98
CA GLU A 192 -18.10 -7.81 -17.01
C GLU A 192 -17.71 -7.40 -15.59
N PHE A 193 -16.51 -6.85 -15.41
CA PHE A 193 -15.99 -6.45 -14.11
C PHE A 193 -15.91 -4.92 -13.97
N VAL A 194 -16.14 -4.48 -12.74
CA VAL A 194 -15.72 -3.17 -12.25
C VAL A 194 -14.64 -3.44 -11.20
N GLY A 195 -13.50 -2.76 -11.26
CA GLY A 195 -12.39 -3.04 -10.37
C GLY A 195 -11.61 -1.80 -9.95
N LEU A 196 -10.63 -2.00 -9.09
CA LEU A 196 -9.67 -0.98 -8.74
C LEU A 196 -8.72 -0.68 -9.91
N THR A 197 -8.04 0.46 -9.85
CA THR A 197 -6.94 0.78 -10.78
C THR A 197 -5.89 -0.34 -10.72
N SER A 198 -5.27 -0.65 -11.86
CA SER A 198 -4.39 -1.82 -12.01
C SER A 198 -3.15 -1.81 -11.11
N ALA A 199 -2.76 -0.64 -10.63
CA ALA A 199 -1.59 -0.45 -9.77
C ALA A 199 -1.88 -0.61 -8.27
N THR A 200 -3.14 -0.80 -7.85
CA THR A 200 -3.45 -1.01 -6.43
C THR A 200 -3.08 -2.42 -6.00
N ALA A 201 -2.59 -2.54 -4.77
CA ALA A 201 -2.17 -3.82 -4.16
C ALA A 201 -3.24 -4.91 -4.26
N LEU A 202 -4.49 -4.57 -3.96
CA LEU A 202 -5.59 -5.53 -4.03
C LEU A 202 -5.89 -5.95 -5.47
N GLN A 203 -5.89 -5.03 -6.44
CA GLN A 203 -6.14 -5.38 -7.84
C GLN A 203 -5.04 -6.27 -8.41
N VAL A 204 -3.79 -6.03 -8.04
CA VAL A 204 -2.66 -6.89 -8.41
C VAL A 204 -2.87 -8.30 -7.83
N HIS A 205 -3.25 -8.42 -6.55
CA HIS A 205 -3.57 -9.70 -5.90
C HIS A 205 -4.67 -10.45 -6.66
N ILE A 206 -5.81 -9.81 -6.94
CA ILE A 206 -6.94 -10.40 -7.69
C ILE A 206 -6.49 -10.85 -9.07
N SER A 207 -5.75 -9.99 -9.79
CA SER A 207 -5.28 -10.29 -11.16
C SER A 207 -4.32 -11.47 -11.21
N LYS A 208 -3.42 -11.61 -10.24
CA LYS A 208 -2.51 -12.75 -10.10
C LYS A 208 -3.30 -14.06 -9.92
N HIS A 209 -4.36 -14.06 -9.08
CA HIS A 209 -5.20 -15.24 -8.87
C HIS A 209 -6.08 -15.56 -10.08
N ALA A 210 -6.67 -14.56 -10.74
CA ALA A 210 -7.38 -14.74 -11.99
C ALA A 210 -6.51 -15.44 -13.05
N ALA A 211 -5.27 -14.96 -13.23
CA ALA A 211 -4.32 -15.54 -14.17
C ALA A 211 -3.98 -17.02 -13.85
N ARG A 212 -3.84 -17.38 -12.55
CA ARG A 212 -3.61 -18.78 -12.12
C ARG A 212 -4.79 -19.70 -12.44
N LEU A 213 -6.01 -19.15 -12.49
CA LEU A 213 -7.22 -19.86 -12.89
C LEU A 213 -7.47 -19.82 -14.41
N GLY A 214 -6.53 -19.29 -15.20
CA GLY A 214 -6.68 -19.12 -16.64
C GLY A 214 -7.70 -18.04 -17.04
N MET A 215 -8.15 -17.22 -16.09
CA MET A 215 -9.13 -16.18 -16.32
C MET A 215 -8.49 -14.89 -16.82
N ARG A 216 -9.22 -14.18 -17.70
CA ARG A 216 -8.90 -12.81 -18.13
C ARG A 216 -10.12 -11.91 -17.91
N PRO A 217 -10.35 -11.44 -16.66
CA PRO A 217 -11.52 -10.61 -16.36
C PRO A 217 -11.55 -9.39 -17.28
N HIS A 218 -12.69 -9.15 -17.92
CA HIS A 218 -12.92 -7.97 -18.74
C HIS A 218 -13.42 -6.83 -17.87
N PHE A 219 -12.61 -5.75 -17.74
CA PHE A 219 -12.96 -4.61 -16.92
C PHE A 219 -13.59 -3.49 -17.75
N ARG A 220 -14.85 -3.19 -17.51
CA ARG A 220 -15.55 -2.04 -18.11
C ARG A 220 -15.14 -0.72 -17.48
N ALA A 221 -14.83 -0.74 -16.17
CA ALA A 221 -14.39 0.44 -15.43
C ALA A 221 -13.34 0.07 -14.39
N ARG A 222 -12.42 1.01 -14.13
CA ARG A 222 -11.42 0.93 -13.06
C ARG A 222 -11.46 2.22 -12.25
N LEU A 223 -11.66 2.10 -10.96
CA LEU A 223 -11.90 3.20 -10.03
C LEU A 223 -10.87 3.17 -8.90
N ARG A 224 -10.86 4.18 -8.05
CA ARG A 224 -9.85 4.31 -6.98
C ARG A 224 -10.33 3.83 -5.61
N ASP A 225 -11.64 3.74 -5.41
CA ASP A 225 -12.25 3.44 -4.12
C ASP A 225 -13.39 2.43 -4.24
N PHE A 226 -13.70 1.76 -3.12
CA PHE A 226 -14.71 0.73 -3.09
C PHE A 226 -16.14 1.27 -3.17
N ASP A 227 -16.39 2.49 -2.73
CA ASP A 227 -17.73 3.09 -2.76
C ASP A 227 -18.14 3.35 -4.21
N ALA A 228 -17.26 3.95 -5.01
CA ALA A 228 -17.50 4.17 -6.43
C ALA A 228 -17.65 2.84 -7.20
N ILE A 229 -16.86 1.81 -6.87
CA ILE A 229 -17.02 0.47 -7.44
C ILE A 229 -18.41 -0.08 -7.12
N CYS A 230 -18.82 -0.03 -5.86
CA CYS A 230 -20.14 -0.52 -5.42
C CYS A 230 -21.29 0.25 -6.08
N GLN A 231 -21.16 1.56 -6.28
CA GLN A 231 -22.15 2.36 -7.01
C GLN A 231 -22.32 1.89 -8.46
N MET A 232 -21.21 1.64 -9.17
CA MET A 232 -21.26 1.13 -10.54
C MET A 232 -21.88 -0.26 -10.61
N VAL A 233 -21.54 -1.15 -9.65
CA VAL A 233 -22.14 -2.48 -9.56
C VAL A 233 -23.63 -2.41 -9.24
N ALA A 234 -24.06 -1.53 -8.34
CA ALA A 234 -25.46 -1.31 -8.02
C ALA A 234 -26.28 -0.80 -9.23
N ALA A 235 -25.63 -0.07 -10.15
CA ALA A 235 -26.17 0.38 -11.43
C ALA A 235 -26.09 -0.69 -12.54
N ASP A 236 -25.79 -1.93 -12.19
CA ASP A 236 -25.75 -3.10 -13.10
C ASP A 236 -24.69 -3.00 -14.23
N VAL A 237 -23.58 -2.28 -13.98
CA VAL A 237 -22.49 -2.16 -14.96
C VAL A 237 -21.67 -3.46 -15.04
N GLY A 238 -21.62 -4.25 -13.96
CA GLY A 238 -20.87 -5.50 -13.89
C GLY A 238 -20.79 -6.03 -12.47
N VAL A 239 -19.84 -6.93 -12.21
CA VAL A 239 -19.53 -7.49 -10.89
C VAL A 239 -18.20 -6.97 -10.38
N ALA A 240 -17.96 -7.05 -9.07
CA ALA A 240 -16.65 -6.68 -8.51
C ALA A 240 -16.24 -7.60 -7.37
N LEU A 241 -14.92 -7.72 -7.14
CA LEU A 241 -14.37 -8.28 -5.93
C LEU A 241 -13.91 -7.13 -5.01
N VAL A 242 -14.48 -7.12 -3.81
CA VAL A 242 -14.15 -6.12 -2.78
C VAL A 242 -14.01 -6.78 -1.43
N PRO A 243 -13.34 -6.15 -0.43
CA PRO A 243 -13.38 -6.62 0.95
C PRO A 243 -14.80 -6.73 1.47
N GLU A 244 -15.08 -7.76 2.26
CA GLU A 244 -16.42 -7.99 2.83
C GLU A 244 -16.87 -6.81 3.70
N ALA A 245 -15.93 -6.15 4.39
CA ALA A 245 -16.21 -4.95 5.18
C ALA A 245 -16.77 -3.81 4.31
N ALA A 246 -16.12 -3.53 3.19
CA ALA A 246 -16.58 -2.54 2.21
C ALA A 246 -17.94 -2.93 1.61
N ALA A 247 -18.09 -4.19 1.20
CA ALA A 247 -19.35 -4.70 0.64
C ALA A 247 -20.51 -4.56 1.62
N ARG A 248 -20.32 -4.93 2.89
CA ARG A 248 -21.33 -4.79 3.96
C ARG A 248 -21.73 -3.33 4.21
N ARG A 249 -20.75 -2.43 4.20
CA ARG A 249 -20.98 -1.00 4.37
C ARG A 249 -21.81 -0.43 3.19
N CYS A 250 -21.42 -0.74 1.97
CA CYS A 250 -22.10 -0.29 0.76
C CYS A 250 -23.51 -0.90 0.61
N ALA A 251 -23.70 -2.18 0.94
CA ALA A 251 -24.99 -2.87 0.83
C ALA A 251 -26.06 -2.32 1.77
N LYS A 252 -25.69 -1.55 2.81
CA LYS A 252 -26.66 -0.81 3.65
C LYS A 252 -27.28 0.38 2.92
N LEU A 253 -26.59 0.92 1.93
CA LEU A 253 -26.96 2.17 1.23
C LEU A 253 -27.37 1.93 -0.23
N MET A 254 -27.01 0.77 -0.79
CA MET A 254 -27.15 0.49 -2.23
C MET A 254 -27.78 -0.91 -2.45
N PRO A 255 -28.50 -1.12 -3.57
CA PRO A 255 -29.14 -2.38 -3.89
C PRO A 255 -28.12 -3.44 -4.39
N LEU A 256 -27.21 -3.86 -3.51
CA LEU A 256 -26.17 -4.85 -3.78
C LEU A 256 -26.55 -6.22 -3.20
N ALA A 257 -26.15 -7.27 -3.90
CA ALA A 257 -26.08 -8.63 -3.38
C ALA A 257 -24.59 -9.00 -3.18
N MET A 258 -24.32 -9.64 -2.06
CA MET A 258 -22.99 -10.12 -1.67
C MET A 258 -22.94 -11.63 -1.86
N VAL A 259 -21.93 -12.12 -2.55
CA VAL A 259 -21.76 -13.54 -2.87
C VAL A 259 -20.39 -13.98 -2.40
N ARG A 260 -20.37 -14.94 -1.47
CA ARG A 260 -19.12 -15.44 -0.89
C ARG A 260 -18.31 -16.21 -1.93
N LEU A 261 -17.00 -16.04 -1.93
CA LEU A 261 -16.10 -16.89 -2.70
C LEU A 261 -15.67 -18.11 -1.90
N ARG A 262 -15.64 -19.28 -2.55
CA ARG A 262 -15.11 -20.52 -1.97
C ARG A 262 -13.60 -20.62 -2.09
N ASP A 263 -13.01 -19.84 -3.00
CA ASP A 263 -11.58 -19.84 -3.29
C ASP A 263 -10.76 -19.44 -2.05
N ALA A 264 -9.70 -20.19 -1.78
CA ALA A 264 -8.84 -19.97 -0.62
C ALA A 264 -8.19 -18.57 -0.61
N PHE A 265 -7.87 -18.01 -1.79
CA PHE A 265 -7.27 -16.69 -1.91
C PHE A 265 -8.16 -15.54 -1.40
N ALA A 266 -9.47 -15.79 -1.34
CA ALA A 266 -10.43 -14.81 -0.84
C ALA A 266 -10.40 -14.67 0.69
N ASN A 267 -9.90 -15.68 1.41
CA ASN A 267 -9.77 -15.63 2.87
C ASN A 267 -8.34 -15.23 3.20
N ARG A 268 -8.19 -14.06 3.84
CA ARG A 268 -6.88 -13.49 4.16
C ARG A 268 -6.83 -13.15 5.64
N ARG A 269 -5.72 -13.46 6.30
CA ARG A 269 -5.40 -12.92 7.61
C ARG A 269 -4.53 -11.70 7.39
N LEU A 270 -4.96 -10.58 7.93
CA LEU A 270 -4.22 -9.33 7.89
C LEU A 270 -3.51 -9.15 9.22
N VAL A 271 -2.23 -8.85 9.13
CA VAL A 271 -1.34 -8.77 10.29
C VAL A 271 -0.63 -7.42 10.34
N ILE A 272 -0.38 -6.96 11.55
CA ILE A 272 0.63 -5.93 11.80
C ILE A 272 1.98 -6.63 11.89
N CYS A 273 2.98 -6.12 11.20
CA CYS A 273 4.32 -6.72 11.17
C CYS A 273 5.43 -5.68 11.32
N ALA A 274 6.55 -6.12 11.83
CA ALA A 274 7.79 -5.36 11.93
C ALA A 274 8.98 -6.32 11.83
N ARG A 275 10.17 -5.81 11.51
CA ARG A 275 11.39 -6.63 11.55
C ARG A 275 11.65 -7.19 12.96
N SER A 276 11.47 -6.35 13.99
CA SER A 276 11.35 -6.74 15.39
C SER A 276 10.63 -5.65 16.17
N PHE A 277 9.58 -6.00 16.91
CA PHE A 277 8.87 -5.06 17.78
C PHE A 277 9.74 -4.50 18.91
N LYS A 278 10.78 -5.23 19.31
CA LYS A 278 11.71 -4.81 20.38
C LYS A 278 12.56 -3.61 19.98
N THR A 279 12.95 -3.54 18.69
CA THR A 279 13.88 -2.52 18.19
C THR A 279 13.19 -1.27 17.63
N LEU A 280 11.87 -1.23 17.64
CA LEU A 280 11.10 -0.07 17.20
C LEU A 280 11.38 1.15 18.07
N SER A 281 11.27 2.34 17.47
CA SER A 281 11.24 3.61 18.19
C SER A 281 10.12 3.65 19.21
N ARG A 282 10.23 4.53 20.22
CA ARG A 282 9.19 4.66 21.26
C ARG A 282 7.79 4.95 20.66
N PRO A 283 7.62 5.89 19.69
CA PRO A 283 6.31 6.16 19.08
C PRO A 283 5.75 4.94 18.34
N ALA A 284 6.60 4.20 17.63
CA ALA A 284 6.17 3.00 16.91
C ALA A 284 5.74 1.88 17.88
N LYS A 285 6.42 1.72 19.03
CA LYS A 285 5.99 0.80 20.11
C LYS A 285 4.62 1.16 20.68
N MET A 286 4.41 2.44 20.98
CA MET A 286 3.13 2.93 21.47
C MET A 286 2.00 2.67 20.46
N LEU A 287 2.27 2.89 19.17
CA LEU A 287 1.32 2.57 18.09
C LEU A 287 1.01 1.07 18.04
N VAL A 288 2.03 0.21 18.17
CA VAL A 288 1.85 -1.27 18.20
C VAL A 288 0.97 -1.70 19.37
N GLU A 289 1.19 -1.15 20.57
CA GLU A 289 0.38 -1.45 21.76
C GLU A 289 -1.08 -1.05 21.55
N HIS A 290 -1.30 0.15 21.00
CA HIS A 290 -2.64 0.62 20.64
C HIS A 290 -3.31 -0.29 19.61
N LEU A 291 -2.61 -0.65 18.52
CA LEU A 291 -3.14 -1.52 17.49
C LEU A 291 -3.41 -2.94 17.99
N ARG A 292 -2.66 -3.45 18.97
CA ARG A 292 -2.95 -4.76 19.62
C ARG A 292 -4.26 -4.74 20.41
N ALA A 293 -4.59 -3.62 21.03
CA ALA A 293 -5.84 -3.45 21.78
C ALA A 293 -7.07 -3.33 20.84
N GLU A 294 -6.87 -2.85 19.61
CA GLU A 294 -7.92 -2.73 18.58
C GLU A 294 -8.05 -3.99 17.69
N ALA A 295 -7.15 -4.97 17.82
CA ALA A 295 -7.17 -6.21 17.01
C ALA A 295 -8.40 -7.08 17.32
N VAL A 296 -9.03 -7.65 16.25
CA VAL A 296 -10.28 -8.43 16.31
C VAL A 296 -10.02 -9.90 15.96
#